data_2d5dbaaa0db3dc8b17239f831f565bb7
#
_entry.id   2d5dbaaa0db3dc8b17239f831f565bb7
#
_cell.length_a   1.000
_cell.length_b   1.000
_cell.length_c   1.000
_cell.angle_alpha   90.00
_cell.angle_beta   90.00
_cell.angle_gamma   90.00
#
_symmetry.space_group_name_H-M   'P 1'
#
loop_
_entity.id
_entity.type
_entity.pdbx_description
1 polymer ?
#
loop_
_entity_poly.entity_id
_entity_poly.type
_entity_poly.pdbx_seq_one_letter_code
_entity_poly.pdbx_strand_id
1 'polypeptide(L)' 'METKDIKLSPKKGGHGHITSYSVHLGSAEVRSCGFLDENGSPLPVEKVVDCEHHQIIIRLK' A
#
# COMPACT_ATOMS: atom_id res chain seq x y z
N MET A 1 -15.38 -2.49 -8.15
CA MET A 1 -14.53 -2.47 -6.94
C MET A 1 -14.31 -3.88 -6.42
N GLU A 2 -13.07 -4.23 -6.13
CA GLU A 2 -12.75 -5.58 -5.66
C GLU A 2 -12.30 -5.54 -4.21
N THR A 3 -12.60 -6.61 -3.47
CA THR A 3 -12.14 -6.81 -2.11
C THR A 3 -11.34 -8.10 -2.06
N LYS A 4 -10.12 -8.03 -1.55
CA LYS A 4 -9.25 -9.20 -1.45
C LYS A 4 -8.71 -9.32 -0.03
N ASP A 5 -8.62 -10.54 0.46
CA ASP A 5 -8.01 -10.82 1.76
C ASP A 5 -6.50 -10.79 1.60
N ILE A 6 -5.84 -10.02 2.43
CA ILE A 6 -4.38 -9.92 2.43
C ILE A 6 -3.89 -9.99 3.86
N LYS A 7 -2.59 -10.23 4.02
CA LYS A 7 -1.97 -10.29 5.34
C LYS A 7 -0.98 -9.14 5.50
N LEU A 8 -0.97 -8.58 6.70
CA LEU A 8 0.06 -7.64 7.08
C LEU A 8 1.35 -8.41 7.37
N SER A 9 2.43 -8.02 6.72
CA SER A 9 3.74 -8.65 6.92
C SER A 9 4.57 -7.79 7.84
N PRO A 10 4.88 -8.28 9.06
CA PRO A 10 5.70 -7.51 10.00
C PRO A 10 7.15 -7.43 9.54
N LYS A 11 7.77 -6.28 9.74
CA LYS A 11 9.19 -6.05 9.46
C LYS A 11 9.90 -5.73 10.76
N LYS A 12 10.95 -6.49 11.08
CA LYS A 12 11.72 -6.27 12.30
C LYS A 12 12.84 -5.27 12.07
N GLY A 13 13.04 -4.41 13.06
CA GLY A 13 14.18 -3.51 13.09
C GLY A 13 15.43 -4.19 13.64
N GLY A 14 16.48 -3.40 13.86
CA GLY A 14 17.78 -3.91 14.25
C GLY A 14 17.86 -4.63 15.58
N HIS A 15 16.88 -4.45 16.46
CA HIS A 15 16.86 -5.07 17.79
C HIS A 15 15.75 -6.12 17.94
N GLY A 16 15.23 -6.62 16.83
CA GLY A 16 14.19 -7.65 16.86
C GLY A 16 12.79 -7.14 17.14
N HIS A 17 12.61 -5.86 17.34
CA HIS A 17 11.29 -5.26 17.50
C HIS A 17 10.64 -5.02 16.14
N ILE A 18 9.31 -5.19 16.07
CA ILE A 18 8.57 -4.90 14.86
C ILE A 18 8.47 -3.38 14.71
N THR A 19 9.04 -2.85 13.64
CA THR A 19 9.07 -1.41 13.40
C THR A 19 8.10 -0.96 12.30
N SER A 20 7.63 -1.89 11.47
CA SER A 20 6.71 -1.56 10.38
C SER A 20 5.98 -2.79 9.91
N TYR A 21 4.96 -2.57 9.10
CA TYR A 21 4.21 -3.63 8.43
C TYR A 21 4.12 -3.29 6.95
N SER A 22 4.03 -4.31 6.12
CA SER A 22 3.87 -4.11 4.69
C SER A 22 2.74 -4.97 4.16
N VAL A 23 2.18 -4.54 3.02
CA VAL A 23 1.18 -5.31 2.28
C VAL A 23 1.65 -5.41 0.84
N HIS A 24 1.26 -6.51 0.18
CA HIS A 24 1.59 -6.70 -1.22
C HIS A 24 0.54 -6.03 -2.10
N LEU A 25 1.00 -5.19 -3.02
CA LEU A 25 0.16 -4.61 -4.06
C LEU A 25 0.58 -5.25 -5.37
N GLY A 26 -0.34 -5.95 -6.02
CA GLY A 26 -0.04 -6.60 -7.29
C GLY A 26 0.26 -5.59 -8.39
N SER A 27 1.20 -5.92 -9.29
CA SER A 27 1.56 -5.01 -10.37
C SER A 27 0.38 -4.69 -11.28
N ALA A 28 -0.49 -5.67 -11.52
CA ALA A 28 -1.69 -5.45 -12.34
C ALA A 28 -2.66 -4.50 -11.66
N GLU A 29 -2.78 -4.59 -10.33
CA GLU A 29 -3.65 -3.72 -9.56
C GLU A 29 -3.16 -2.28 -9.59
N VAL A 30 -1.87 -2.08 -9.39
CA VAL A 30 -1.24 -0.76 -9.41
C VAL A 30 -1.43 -0.11 -10.79
N ARG A 31 -1.24 -0.90 -11.84
CA ARG A 31 -1.40 -0.42 -13.22
C ARG A 31 -2.86 -0.08 -13.53
N SER A 32 -3.78 -0.97 -13.17
CA SER A 32 -5.20 -0.78 -13.44
C SER A 32 -5.80 0.40 -12.69
N CYS A 33 -5.27 0.71 -11.51
CA CYS A 33 -5.72 1.86 -10.73
C CYS A 33 -5.08 3.18 -11.17
N GLY A 34 -4.21 3.13 -12.18
CA GLY A 34 -3.63 4.35 -12.73
C GLY A 34 -2.50 4.95 -11.90
N PHE A 35 -1.80 4.13 -11.11
CA PHE A 35 -0.71 4.61 -10.27
C PHE A 35 0.64 4.68 -10.99
N LEU A 36 0.67 4.33 -12.27
CA LEU A 36 1.88 4.37 -13.08
C LEU A 36 1.72 5.36 -14.22
N ASP A 37 2.82 6.00 -14.62
CA ASP A 37 2.80 6.88 -15.77
C ASP A 37 2.90 6.06 -17.07
N GLU A 38 2.96 6.74 -18.21
CA GLU A 38 3.02 6.09 -19.53
C GLU A 38 4.27 5.23 -19.72
N ASN A 39 5.32 5.50 -18.95
CA ASN A 39 6.57 4.74 -19.02
C ASN A 39 6.61 3.60 -18.00
N GLY A 40 5.55 3.44 -17.23
CA GLY A 40 5.49 2.41 -16.19
C GLY A 40 6.17 2.79 -14.89
N SER A 41 6.47 4.07 -14.69
CA SER A 41 7.08 4.55 -13.46
C SER A 41 6.02 4.95 -12.44
N PRO A 42 6.24 4.72 -11.15
CA PRO A 42 5.26 5.07 -10.12
C PRO A 42 5.00 6.57 -10.04
N LEU A 43 3.73 6.92 -9.98
CA LEU A 43 3.31 8.31 -9.76
C LEU A 43 3.28 8.60 -8.26
N PRO A 44 3.41 9.89 -7.88
CA PRO A 44 3.30 10.25 -6.46
C PRO A 44 1.94 9.86 -5.89
N VAL A 45 1.96 9.24 -4.72
CA VAL A 45 0.73 8.84 -4.03
C VAL A 45 0.76 9.37 -2.61
N GLU A 46 -0.39 9.40 -1.97
CA GLU A 46 -0.49 9.77 -0.57
C GLU A 46 -1.16 8.66 0.20
N LYS A 47 -0.85 8.60 1.48
CA LYS A 47 -1.43 7.63 2.39
C LYS A 47 -2.33 8.37 3.36
N VAL A 48 -3.59 7.94 3.43
CA VAL A 48 -4.57 8.49 4.38
C VAL A 48 -4.75 7.48 5.50
N VAL A 49 -4.42 7.88 6.72
CA VAL A 49 -4.58 7.02 7.89
C VAL A 49 -5.89 7.40 8.57
N ASP A 50 -6.85 6.50 8.52
CA ASP A 50 -8.19 6.72 9.06
C ASP A 50 -8.45 5.70 10.18
N CYS A 51 -7.94 6.01 11.36
CA CYS A 51 -8.04 5.09 12.51
C CYS A 51 -9.48 4.92 12.99
N GLU A 52 -10.30 5.95 12.81
CA GLU A 52 -11.70 5.92 13.23
C GLU A 52 -12.48 4.82 12.50
N HIS A 53 -12.19 4.65 11.21
CA HIS A 53 -12.85 3.64 10.39
C HIS A 53 -11.99 2.40 10.17
N HIS A 54 -10.89 2.27 10.90
CA HIS A 54 -9.98 1.13 10.82
C HIS A 54 -9.49 0.86 9.40
N GLN A 55 -9.04 1.93 8.70
CA GLN A 55 -8.59 1.79 7.32
C GLN A 55 -7.42 2.70 7.02
N ILE A 56 -6.61 2.26 6.05
CA ILE A 56 -5.52 3.04 5.49
C ILE A 56 -5.74 3.05 3.98
N ILE A 57 -5.74 4.23 3.38
CA ILE A 57 -6.05 4.40 1.96
C ILE A 57 -4.82 4.92 1.23
N ILE A 58 -4.51 4.31 0.10
CA ILE A 58 -3.46 4.78 -0.81
C ILE A 58 -4.16 5.35 -2.04
N ARG A 59 -3.82 6.58 -2.40
CA ARG A 59 -4.43 7.24 -3.55
C ARG A 59 -3.46 8.20 -4.21
N LEU A 60 -3.75 8.56 -5.45
CA LEU A 60 -2.94 9.56 -6.16
C LEU A 60 -3.07 10.92 -5.46
N LYS A 61 -1.98 11.64 -5.47
CA LYS A 61 -1.94 13.01 -4.95
C LYS A 61 -2.74 13.96 -5.80
#